data_607fc798c0cca6a441dcab263943f10a
#
_entry.id   607fc798c0cca6a441dcab263943f10a
#
_cell.length_a   1.000
_cell.length_b   1.000
_cell.length_c   1.000
_cell.angle_alpha   90.00
_cell.angle_beta   90.00
_cell.angle_gamma   90.00
#
_symmetry.space_group_name_H-M   'P 1'
#
loop_
_entity.id
_entity.type
_entity.pdbx_description
1 polymer ?
#
loop_
_entity_poly.entity_id
_entity_poly.type
_entity_poly.pdbx_seq_one_letter_code
_entity_poly.pdbx_strand_id
1 'polypeptide(L)'
;MLEMIRVFLTLHPDREAFFTLIGRFFSKFSAEYALIEKAYNTSKDAFRKEVRESGERYFEHLRSVSLILILYLRVRNADVIAAALLHDILEDIDGWTQDRVALAFNKRIAELVFLVSKEDISKYNGDKEERNRDYHRKLGTAVRDAVIIKLADRLHNIITLWGTSKEKQRRKVRETQDFYLPIAEKHTILVHELEAALKEVMQSWTVVKK
;
A
#
# COMPACT_ATOMS: atom_id res chain seq x y z
N MET A 1 -0.42 -18.99 -4.06
CA MET A 1 -0.54 -17.55 -4.34
C MET A 1 0.15 -16.72 -3.27
N LEU A 2 -0.28 -16.73 -2.02
CA LEU A 2 0.36 -15.95 -0.92
C LEU A 2 1.82 -16.30 -0.71
N GLU A 3 2.18 -17.57 -0.75
CA GLU A 3 3.56 -18.01 -0.60
C GLU A 3 4.48 -17.42 -1.68
N MET A 4 4.00 -17.35 -2.92
CA MET A 4 4.73 -16.71 -4.00
C MET A 4 4.95 -15.21 -3.75
N ILE A 5 3.94 -14.50 -3.20
CA ILE A 5 4.09 -13.09 -2.82
C ILE A 5 5.15 -12.95 -1.73
N ARG A 6 5.11 -13.78 -0.68
CA ARG A 6 6.11 -13.76 0.39
C ARG A 6 7.51 -14.00 -0.14
N VAL A 7 7.68 -14.97 -1.04
CA VAL A 7 8.97 -15.22 -1.71
C VAL A 7 9.45 -13.98 -2.47
N PHE A 8 8.58 -13.31 -3.23
CA PHE A 8 8.95 -12.09 -3.94
C PHE A 8 9.44 -10.98 -3.01
N LEU A 9 8.77 -10.80 -1.87
CA LEU A 9 9.18 -9.81 -0.87
C LEU A 9 10.53 -10.16 -0.24
N THR A 10 10.77 -11.43 0.03
CA THR A 10 12.03 -11.91 0.62
C THR A 10 13.23 -11.79 -0.32
N LEU A 11 13.01 -11.98 -1.63
CA LEU A 11 14.07 -11.90 -2.64
C LEU A 11 14.52 -10.47 -2.97
N HIS A 12 13.77 -9.45 -2.53
CA HIS A 12 14.06 -8.04 -2.81
C HIS A 12 14.13 -7.21 -1.51
N PRO A 13 15.03 -7.57 -0.56
CA PRO A 13 15.01 -7.04 0.80
C PRO A 13 15.57 -5.62 0.92
N ASP A 14 16.32 -5.14 -0.08
CA ASP A 14 17.04 -3.87 -0.01
C ASP A 14 16.93 -3.03 -1.28
N ARG A 15 17.64 -1.90 -1.27
CA ARG A 15 17.66 -0.96 -2.40
C ARG A 15 18.30 -1.56 -3.66
N GLU A 16 19.37 -2.31 -3.50
CA GLU A 16 20.12 -2.87 -4.64
C GLU A 16 19.25 -3.91 -5.39
N ALA A 17 18.64 -4.84 -4.65
CA ALA A 17 17.72 -5.82 -5.21
C ALA A 17 16.50 -5.16 -5.86
N PHE A 18 15.92 -4.13 -5.23
CA PHE A 18 14.80 -3.37 -5.79
C PHE A 18 15.19 -2.71 -7.12
N PHE A 19 16.31 -1.98 -7.19
CA PHE A 19 16.71 -1.29 -8.41
C PHE A 19 17.29 -2.21 -9.48
N THR A 20 17.82 -3.36 -9.12
CA THR A 20 18.15 -4.43 -10.07
C THR A 20 16.88 -4.93 -10.76
N LEU A 21 15.77 -5.09 -10.00
CA LEU A 21 14.47 -5.44 -10.57
C LEU A 21 13.91 -4.33 -11.46
N ILE A 22 13.92 -3.07 -11.00
CA ILE A 22 13.45 -1.92 -11.80
C ILE A 22 14.22 -1.81 -13.12
N GLY A 23 15.55 -2.01 -13.11
CA GLY A 23 16.39 -1.98 -14.29
C GLY A 23 16.09 -3.04 -15.35
N ARG A 24 15.29 -4.09 -15.02
CA ARG A 24 14.82 -5.06 -16.03
C ARG A 24 13.66 -4.51 -16.88
N PHE A 25 12.99 -3.47 -16.44
CA PHE A 25 11.79 -2.92 -17.08
C PHE A 25 11.97 -1.49 -17.55
N PHE A 26 12.81 -0.72 -16.88
CA PHE A 26 13.09 0.67 -17.18
C PHE A 26 14.60 0.86 -17.34
N SER A 27 15.02 1.47 -18.45
CA SER A 27 16.42 1.82 -18.63
C SER A 27 16.91 2.72 -17.49
N LYS A 28 18.11 2.47 -16.98
CA LYS A 28 18.72 3.31 -15.91
C LYS A 28 18.87 4.79 -16.30
N PHE A 29 18.81 5.09 -17.59
CA PHE A 29 18.92 6.44 -18.14
C PHE A 29 17.54 7.03 -18.49
N SER A 30 16.45 6.33 -18.24
CA SER A 30 15.10 6.82 -18.57
C SER A 30 14.53 7.73 -17.47
N ALA A 31 13.61 8.59 -17.88
CA ALA A 31 12.87 9.46 -16.95
C ALA A 31 12.04 8.65 -15.95
N GLU A 32 11.49 7.51 -16.37
CA GLU A 32 10.72 6.58 -15.55
C GLU A 32 11.54 5.98 -14.42
N TYR A 33 12.79 5.53 -14.73
CA TYR A 33 13.70 5.03 -13.71
C TYR A 33 14.04 6.12 -12.68
N ALA A 34 14.41 7.32 -13.16
CA ALA A 34 14.72 8.46 -12.29
C ALA A 34 13.52 8.86 -11.42
N LEU A 35 12.31 8.80 -11.96
CA LEU A 35 11.07 9.07 -11.24
C LEU A 35 10.84 8.08 -10.09
N ILE A 36 10.98 6.78 -10.36
CA ILE A 36 10.84 5.72 -9.35
C ILE A 36 11.95 5.87 -8.28
N GLU A 37 13.17 6.17 -8.68
CA GLU A 37 14.28 6.38 -7.75
C GLU A 37 14.04 7.58 -6.84
N LYS A 38 13.53 8.68 -7.39
CA LYS A 38 13.14 9.86 -6.63
C LYS A 38 12.06 9.54 -5.61
N ALA A 39 11.00 8.80 -6.01
CA ALA A 39 9.92 8.40 -5.11
C ALA A 39 10.44 7.48 -3.99
N TYR A 40 11.29 6.52 -4.32
CA TYR A 40 11.93 5.61 -3.36
C TYR A 40 12.73 6.38 -2.30
N ASN A 41 13.60 7.29 -2.73
CA ASN A 41 14.45 8.07 -1.82
C ASN A 41 13.60 9.03 -0.97
N THR A 42 12.63 9.73 -1.58
CA THR A 42 11.72 10.64 -0.86
C THR A 42 10.93 9.89 0.23
N SER A 43 10.34 8.75 -0.11
CA SER A 43 9.60 7.93 0.83
C SER A 43 10.50 7.39 1.95
N LYS A 44 11.66 6.84 1.61
CA LYS A 44 12.63 6.34 2.59
C LYS A 44 13.07 7.41 3.59
N ASP A 45 13.29 8.65 3.12
CA ASP A 45 13.70 9.76 3.97
C ASP A 45 12.53 10.28 4.82
N ALA A 46 11.33 10.41 4.25
CA ALA A 46 10.13 10.86 4.95
C ALA A 46 9.77 9.92 6.10
N PHE A 47 9.76 8.62 5.86
CA PHE A 47 9.43 7.58 6.85
C PHE A 47 10.64 7.07 7.65
N ARG A 48 11.76 7.79 7.65
CA ARG A 48 13.02 7.34 8.28
C ARG A 48 12.87 7.01 9.78
N LYS A 49 12.00 7.72 10.49
CA LYS A 49 11.78 7.57 11.94
C LYS A 49 10.57 6.70 12.26
N GLU A 50 9.76 6.39 11.26
CA GLU A 50 8.51 5.68 11.44
C GLU A 50 8.74 4.18 11.51
N VAL A 51 8.09 3.55 12.48
CA VAL A 51 8.15 2.10 12.74
C VAL A 51 6.72 1.58 12.86
N ARG A 52 6.45 0.45 12.25
CA ARG A 52 5.17 -0.24 12.37
C ARG A 52 5.03 -0.90 13.76
N GLU A 53 3.79 -1.19 14.17
CA GLU A 53 3.51 -1.89 15.43
C GLU A 53 4.23 -3.25 15.53
N SER A 54 4.53 -3.89 14.39
CA SER A 54 5.33 -5.12 14.30
C SER A 54 6.83 -4.92 14.61
N GLY A 55 7.31 -3.68 14.78
CA GLY A 55 8.72 -3.34 14.95
C GLY A 55 9.48 -3.15 13.62
N GLU A 56 8.85 -3.40 12.48
CA GLU A 56 9.44 -3.22 11.17
C GLU A 56 9.48 -1.72 10.80
N ARG A 57 10.52 -1.28 10.08
CA ARG A 57 10.58 0.08 9.54
C ARG A 57 9.43 0.31 8.57
N TYR A 58 8.74 1.44 8.71
CA TYR A 58 7.55 1.73 7.90
C TYR A 58 7.84 1.69 6.39
N PHE A 59 8.99 2.20 5.98
CA PHE A 59 9.41 2.19 4.58
C PHE A 59 9.44 0.78 3.94
N GLU A 60 9.69 -0.27 4.71
CA GLU A 60 9.69 -1.64 4.20
C GLU A 60 8.29 -2.05 3.70
N HIS A 61 7.23 -1.55 4.35
CA HIS A 61 5.86 -1.72 3.89
C HIS A 61 5.63 -1.05 2.53
N LEU A 62 6.05 0.21 2.37
CA LEU A 62 5.85 0.97 1.13
C LEU A 62 6.58 0.31 -0.05
N ARG A 63 7.81 -0.16 0.18
CA ARG A 63 8.56 -0.96 -0.78
C ARG A 63 7.85 -2.27 -1.11
N SER A 64 7.35 -2.98 -0.13
CA SER A 64 6.64 -4.25 -0.30
C SER A 64 5.37 -4.11 -1.14
N VAL A 65 4.58 -3.06 -0.91
CA VAL A 65 3.41 -2.73 -1.75
C VAL A 65 3.83 -2.53 -3.20
N SER A 66 4.91 -1.78 -3.45
CA SER A 66 5.45 -1.60 -4.81
C SER A 66 5.92 -2.91 -5.44
N LEU A 67 6.54 -3.81 -4.68
CA LEU A 67 6.97 -5.13 -5.16
C LEU A 67 5.77 -6.02 -5.53
N ILE A 68 4.67 -6.00 -4.77
CA ILE A 68 3.42 -6.70 -5.13
C ILE A 68 2.92 -6.20 -6.48
N LEU A 69 2.90 -4.87 -6.69
CA LEU A 69 2.50 -4.30 -7.99
C LEU A 69 3.40 -4.78 -9.13
N ILE A 70 4.72 -4.72 -8.96
CA ILE A 70 5.69 -5.01 -10.01
C ILE A 70 5.74 -6.51 -10.34
N LEU A 71 5.87 -7.34 -9.34
CA LEU A 71 6.16 -8.76 -9.50
C LEU A 71 4.90 -9.61 -9.64
N TYR A 72 3.88 -9.32 -8.85
CA TYR A 72 2.66 -10.11 -8.84
C TYR A 72 1.62 -9.59 -9.84
N LEU A 73 1.29 -8.30 -9.77
CA LEU A 73 0.29 -7.67 -10.65
C LEU A 73 0.86 -7.21 -12.00
N ARG A 74 2.17 -7.37 -12.22
CA ARG A 74 2.85 -7.05 -13.48
C ARG A 74 2.70 -5.60 -13.92
N VAL A 75 2.56 -4.68 -12.99
CA VAL A 75 2.50 -3.23 -13.28
C VAL A 75 3.82 -2.76 -13.87
N ARG A 76 3.74 -2.00 -14.99
CA ARG A 76 4.90 -1.41 -15.71
C ARG A 76 4.72 0.07 -15.96
N ASN A 77 3.93 0.74 -15.15
CA ASN A 77 3.72 2.18 -15.18
C ASN A 77 4.51 2.84 -14.05
N ALA A 78 5.43 3.73 -14.39
CA ALA A 78 6.32 4.38 -13.42
C ALA A 78 5.56 5.28 -12.43
N ASP A 79 4.50 5.99 -12.88
CA ASP A 79 3.68 6.82 -12.00
C ASP A 79 2.97 5.98 -10.94
N VAL A 80 2.44 4.82 -11.32
CA VAL A 80 1.74 3.91 -10.39
C VAL A 80 2.72 3.33 -9.37
N ILE A 81 3.93 2.94 -9.80
CA ILE A 81 4.98 2.44 -8.92
C ILE A 81 5.45 3.53 -7.95
N ALA A 82 5.67 4.75 -8.46
CA ALA A 82 6.04 5.91 -7.63
C ALA A 82 4.93 6.27 -6.63
N ALA A 83 3.67 6.28 -7.07
CA ALA A 83 2.52 6.53 -6.18
C ALA A 83 2.41 5.46 -5.09
N ALA A 84 2.70 4.19 -5.40
CA ALA A 84 2.72 3.12 -4.40
C ALA A 84 3.83 3.29 -3.35
N LEU A 85 5.00 3.80 -3.74
CA LEU A 85 6.07 4.15 -2.78
C LEU A 85 5.69 5.33 -1.88
N LEU A 86 4.75 6.18 -2.30
CA LEU A 86 4.35 7.41 -1.61
C LEU A 86 2.94 7.32 -0.99
N HIS A 87 2.26 6.18 -1.05
CA HIS A 87 0.82 6.09 -0.83
C HIS A 87 0.32 6.59 0.54
N ASP A 88 1.15 6.49 1.57
CA ASP A 88 0.80 6.94 2.93
C ASP A 88 1.39 8.32 3.30
N ILE A 89 2.12 8.98 2.36
CA ILE A 89 2.87 10.21 2.68
C ILE A 89 1.96 11.39 3.07
N LEU A 90 0.72 11.44 2.56
CA LEU A 90 -0.26 12.47 2.90
C LEU A 90 -0.96 12.20 4.24
N GLU A 91 -1.03 10.92 4.68
CA GLU A 91 -1.67 10.54 5.94
C GLU A 91 -0.71 10.67 7.14
N ASP A 92 0.54 10.25 6.96
CA ASP A 92 1.44 9.96 8.06
C ASP A 92 2.62 10.94 8.19
N ILE A 93 2.85 11.81 7.21
CA ILE A 93 4.01 12.72 7.22
C ILE A 93 3.60 14.18 7.14
N ASP A 94 3.81 14.90 8.23
CA ASP A 94 3.51 16.32 8.34
C ASP A 94 4.15 17.15 7.21
N GLY A 95 3.40 18.12 6.72
CA GLY A 95 3.85 19.06 5.70
C GLY A 95 3.85 18.50 4.27
N TRP A 96 3.43 17.23 4.06
CA TRP A 96 3.13 16.74 2.72
C TRP A 96 1.66 16.99 2.38
N THR A 97 1.45 17.66 1.25
CA THR A 97 0.14 17.96 0.66
C THR A 97 0.07 17.44 -0.75
N GLN A 98 -1.13 17.32 -1.32
CA GLN A 98 -1.31 16.93 -2.71
C GLN A 98 -0.53 17.86 -3.66
N ASP A 99 -0.57 19.19 -3.43
CA ASP A 99 0.15 20.18 -4.23
C ASP A 99 1.67 19.98 -4.13
N ARG A 100 2.18 19.67 -2.94
CA ARG A 100 3.60 19.38 -2.76
C ARG A 100 4.02 18.10 -3.50
N VAL A 101 3.19 17.07 -3.51
CA VAL A 101 3.45 15.87 -4.32
C VAL A 101 3.41 16.20 -5.81
N ALA A 102 2.43 17.01 -6.27
CA ALA A 102 2.34 17.42 -7.67
C ALA A 102 3.58 18.23 -8.12
N LEU A 103 4.05 19.13 -7.27
CA LEU A 103 5.25 19.94 -7.53
C LEU A 103 6.53 19.09 -7.52
N ALA A 104 6.63 18.15 -6.57
CA ALA A 104 7.82 17.31 -6.43
C ALA A 104 7.90 16.23 -7.53
N PHE A 105 6.78 15.73 -8.01
CA PHE A 105 6.71 14.61 -8.96
C PHE A 105 5.94 15.01 -10.21
N ASN A 106 4.63 14.78 -10.21
CA ASN A 106 3.70 15.25 -11.23
C ASN A 106 2.25 15.16 -10.72
N LYS A 107 1.31 15.74 -11.50
CA LYS A 107 -0.13 15.75 -11.16
C LYS A 107 -0.71 14.33 -11.05
N ARG A 108 -0.31 13.42 -11.93
CA ARG A 108 -0.83 12.04 -11.95
C ARG A 108 -0.49 11.29 -10.66
N ILE A 109 0.76 11.36 -10.20
CA ILE A 109 1.19 10.76 -8.94
C ILE A 109 0.43 11.39 -7.77
N ALA A 110 0.30 12.73 -7.74
CA ALA A 110 -0.43 13.43 -6.69
C ALA A 110 -1.90 13.01 -6.62
N GLU A 111 -2.57 12.84 -7.76
CA GLU A 111 -3.94 12.33 -7.84
C GLU A 111 -4.05 10.89 -7.30
N LEU A 112 -3.14 10.00 -7.71
CA LEU A 112 -3.15 8.61 -7.25
C LEU A 112 -2.94 8.53 -5.74
N VAL A 113 -1.95 9.24 -5.20
CA VAL A 113 -1.68 9.28 -3.76
C VAL A 113 -2.88 9.86 -3.00
N PHE A 114 -3.49 10.94 -3.48
CA PHE A 114 -4.70 11.52 -2.87
C PHE A 114 -5.89 10.54 -2.86
N LEU A 115 -6.11 9.81 -3.95
CA LEU A 115 -7.21 8.84 -4.05
C LEU A 115 -7.07 7.68 -3.06
N VAL A 116 -5.85 7.29 -2.72
CA VAL A 116 -5.59 6.17 -1.79
C VAL A 116 -5.40 6.61 -0.34
N SER A 117 -5.27 7.92 -0.07
CA SER A 117 -5.11 8.51 1.26
C SER A 117 -6.46 8.90 1.87
N LYS A 118 -6.59 8.72 3.19
CA LYS A 118 -7.68 9.32 3.97
C LYS A 118 -7.38 10.78 4.20
N GLU A 119 -8.41 11.60 4.25
CA GLU A 119 -8.24 13.01 4.59
C GLU A 119 -8.02 13.19 6.09
N ASP A 120 -7.48 14.37 6.47
CA ASP A 120 -7.23 14.70 7.87
C ASP A 120 -8.52 14.62 8.67
N ILE A 121 -8.45 14.04 9.87
CA ILE A 121 -9.61 13.83 10.74
C ILE A 121 -10.23 15.15 11.23
N SER A 122 -9.48 16.23 11.22
CA SER A 122 -9.98 17.56 11.61
C SER A 122 -11.08 18.06 10.67
N LYS A 123 -11.08 17.65 9.39
CA LYS A 123 -12.15 17.96 8.44
C LYS A 123 -13.49 17.32 8.79
N TYR A 124 -13.49 16.34 9.68
CA TYR A 124 -14.65 15.57 10.12
C TYR A 124 -14.95 15.79 11.61
N ASN A 125 -14.47 16.87 12.21
CA ASN A 125 -14.64 17.17 13.63
C ASN A 125 -14.28 15.98 14.58
N GLY A 126 -13.34 15.13 14.15
CA GLY A 126 -12.94 13.93 14.88
C GLY A 126 -13.79 12.68 14.60
N ASP A 127 -14.85 12.75 13.75
CA ASP A 127 -15.69 11.60 13.39
C ASP A 127 -14.93 10.66 12.41
N LYS A 128 -14.39 9.58 12.99
CA LYS A 128 -13.66 8.55 12.25
C LYS A 128 -14.57 7.74 11.31
N GLU A 129 -15.84 7.58 11.65
CA GLU A 129 -16.78 6.80 10.84
C GLU A 129 -17.17 7.60 9.59
N GLU A 130 -17.47 8.88 9.75
CA GLU A 130 -17.74 9.76 8.61
C GLU A 130 -16.54 9.83 7.66
N ARG A 131 -15.33 10.07 8.19
CA ARG A 131 -14.10 10.04 7.39
C ARG A 131 -13.92 8.73 6.64
N ASN A 132 -14.18 7.59 7.27
CA ASN A 132 -14.06 6.29 6.63
C ASN A 132 -15.13 6.12 5.54
N ARG A 133 -16.39 6.53 5.76
CA ARG A 133 -17.44 6.49 4.73
C ARG A 133 -17.06 7.30 3.50
N ASP A 134 -16.55 8.51 3.69
CA ASP A 134 -16.11 9.37 2.59
C ASP A 134 -14.92 8.78 1.83
N TYR A 135 -13.93 8.27 2.57
CA TYR A 135 -12.81 7.58 1.98
C TYR A 135 -13.25 6.36 1.16
N HIS A 136 -14.16 5.56 1.69
CA HIS A 136 -14.70 4.39 1.00
C HIS A 136 -15.46 4.79 -0.28
N ARG A 137 -16.25 5.86 -0.24
CA ARG A 137 -16.93 6.40 -1.43
C ARG A 137 -15.92 6.87 -2.48
N LYS A 138 -14.90 7.61 -2.08
CA LYS A 138 -13.82 8.08 -2.94
C LYS A 138 -13.10 6.93 -3.63
N LEU A 139 -12.67 5.91 -2.86
CA LEU A 139 -11.97 4.76 -3.42
C LEU A 139 -12.87 3.90 -4.31
N GLY A 140 -14.17 3.74 -3.96
CA GLY A 140 -15.14 2.96 -4.73
C GLY A 140 -15.41 3.50 -6.15
N THR A 141 -15.10 4.79 -6.39
CA THR A 141 -15.23 5.46 -7.69
C THR A 141 -13.86 5.81 -8.32
N ALA A 142 -12.77 5.45 -7.64
CA ALA A 142 -11.43 5.78 -8.09
C ALA A 142 -11.02 5.03 -9.37
N VAL A 143 -10.07 5.61 -10.08
CA VAL A 143 -9.46 4.96 -11.25
C VAL A 143 -8.76 3.65 -10.86
N ARG A 144 -8.72 2.70 -11.81
CA ARG A 144 -8.15 1.36 -11.59
C ARG A 144 -6.74 1.38 -10.97
N ASP A 145 -5.89 2.33 -11.36
CA ASP A 145 -4.53 2.46 -10.85
C ASP A 145 -4.49 2.75 -9.34
N ALA A 146 -5.39 3.61 -8.84
CA ALA A 146 -5.52 3.86 -7.41
C ALA A 146 -6.05 2.63 -6.66
N VAL A 147 -7.04 1.94 -7.24
CA VAL A 147 -7.59 0.69 -6.67
C VAL A 147 -6.51 -0.39 -6.55
N ILE A 148 -5.67 -0.58 -7.58
CA ILE A 148 -4.56 -1.55 -7.57
C ILE A 148 -3.58 -1.24 -6.42
N ILE A 149 -3.19 0.03 -6.25
CA ILE A 149 -2.29 0.44 -5.16
C ILE A 149 -2.93 0.10 -3.81
N LYS A 150 -4.19 0.49 -3.61
CA LYS A 150 -4.84 0.29 -2.29
C LYS A 150 -5.15 -1.15 -1.97
N LEU A 151 -5.46 -1.99 -2.96
CA LEU A 151 -5.63 -3.43 -2.74
C LEU A 151 -4.31 -4.14 -2.45
N ALA A 152 -3.19 -3.72 -3.07
CA ALA A 152 -1.86 -4.23 -2.74
C ALA A 152 -1.41 -3.82 -1.33
N ASP A 153 -1.68 -2.55 -0.92
CA ASP A 153 -1.51 -2.08 0.45
C ASP A 153 -2.32 -2.93 1.43
N ARG A 154 -3.61 -3.11 1.16
CA ARG A 154 -4.49 -3.93 2.01
C ARG A 154 -4.00 -5.36 2.15
N LEU A 155 -3.60 -5.99 1.05
CA LEU A 155 -3.05 -7.34 1.07
C LEU A 155 -1.80 -7.42 1.94
N HIS A 156 -0.83 -6.49 1.76
CA HIS A 156 0.37 -6.46 2.58
C HIS A 156 0.04 -6.25 4.07
N ASN A 157 -0.91 -5.37 4.37
CA ASN A 157 -1.37 -5.15 5.74
C ASN A 157 -1.99 -6.41 6.37
N ILE A 158 -2.73 -7.23 5.62
CA ILE A 158 -3.31 -8.47 6.14
C ILE A 158 -2.25 -9.56 6.33
N ILE A 159 -1.34 -9.77 5.38
CA ILE A 159 -0.30 -10.80 5.50
C ILE A 159 0.73 -10.51 6.61
N THR A 160 0.85 -9.24 7.03
CA THR A 160 1.76 -8.82 8.13
C THR A 160 1.02 -8.53 9.44
N LEU A 161 -0.27 -8.87 9.54
CA LEU A 161 -1.12 -8.51 10.68
C LEU A 161 -0.82 -9.32 11.96
N TRP A 162 -0.13 -10.44 11.85
CA TRP A 162 0.17 -11.38 12.94
C TRP A 162 0.87 -10.76 14.15
N GLY A 163 1.69 -9.71 13.96
CA GLY A 163 2.42 -9.00 15.03
C GLY A 163 1.59 -7.95 15.79
N THR A 164 0.28 -7.82 15.50
CA THR A 164 -0.56 -6.78 16.10
C THR A 164 -1.55 -7.33 17.11
N SER A 165 -2.21 -6.44 17.89
CA SER A 165 -3.23 -6.83 18.86
C SER A 165 -4.42 -7.55 18.21
N LYS A 166 -5.05 -8.49 18.95
CA LYS A 166 -6.23 -9.24 18.46
C LYS A 166 -7.40 -8.31 18.12
N GLU A 167 -7.55 -7.20 18.81
CA GLU A 167 -8.56 -6.19 18.52
C GLU A 167 -8.32 -5.55 17.15
N LYS A 168 -7.07 -5.13 16.89
CA LYS A 168 -6.66 -4.57 15.57
C LYS A 168 -6.83 -5.59 14.46
N GLN A 169 -6.45 -6.86 14.70
CA GLN A 169 -6.66 -7.95 13.74
C GLN A 169 -8.13 -8.09 13.37
N ARG A 170 -9.04 -8.18 14.35
CA ARG A 170 -10.50 -8.31 14.11
C ARG A 170 -11.06 -7.12 13.35
N ARG A 171 -10.67 -5.89 13.73
CA ARG A 171 -11.08 -4.67 13.03
C ARG A 171 -10.64 -4.67 11.57
N LYS A 172 -9.35 -4.99 11.32
CA LYS A 172 -8.79 -5.01 9.95
C LYS A 172 -9.39 -6.12 9.09
N VAL A 173 -9.65 -7.30 9.67
CA VAL A 173 -10.34 -8.40 8.98
C VAL A 173 -11.74 -7.95 8.57
N ARG A 174 -12.54 -7.41 9.50
CA ARG A 174 -13.90 -6.93 9.21
C ARG A 174 -13.88 -5.83 8.14
N GLU A 175 -13.06 -4.80 8.29
CA GLU A 175 -12.91 -3.73 7.29
C GLU A 175 -12.57 -4.30 5.89
N THR A 176 -11.74 -5.35 5.84
CA THR A 176 -11.37 -5.98 4.58
C THR A 176 -12.53 -6.74 3.96
N GLN A 177 -13.26 -7.52 4.76
CA GLN A 177 -14.44 -8.27 4.30
C GLN A 177 -15.58 -7.34 3.84
N ASP A 178 -15.86 -6.29 4.61
CA ASP A 178 -17.02 -5.43 4.39
C ASP A 178 -16.80 -4.42 3.25
N PHE A 179 -15.55 -4.07 2.98
CA PHE A 179 -15.27 -3.00 2.04
C PHE A 179 -14.23 -3.36 0.96
N TYR A 180 -13.04 -3.85 1.30
CA TYR A 180 -11.98 -4.05 0.30
C TYR A 180 -12.22 -5.29 -0.57
N LEU A 181 -12.79 -6.34 -0.03
CA LEU A 181 -13.11 -7.54 -0.81
C LEU A 181 -14.17 -7.26 -1.89
N PRO A 182 -15.29 -6.56 -1.62
CA PRO A 182 -16.21 -6.13 -2.68
C PRO A 182 -15.58 -5.26 -3.77
N ILE A 183 -14.63 -4.39 -3.42
CA ILE A 183 -13.87 -3.62 -4.42
C ILE A 183 -12.96 -4.53 -5.24
N ALA A 184 -12.27 -5.47 -4.59
CA ALA A 184 -11.41 -6.44 -5.27
C ALA A 184 -12.21 -7.28 -6.27
N GLU A 185 -13.40 -7.75 -5.89
CA GLU A 185 -14.34 -8.50 -6.75
C GLU A 185 -14.79 -7.65 -7.94
N LYS A 186 -15.26 -6.42 -7.70
CA LYS A 186 -15.71 -5.48 -8.74
C LYS A 186 -14.63 -5.26 -9.80
N HIS A 187 -13.38 -5.17 -9.41
CA HIS A 187 -12.25 -4.91 -10.32
C HIS A 187 -11.51 -6.17 -10.76
N THR A 188 -11.85 -7.34 -10.19
CA THR A 188 -11.16 -8.63 -10.41
C THR A 188 -9.66 -8.52 -10.12
N ILE A 189 -9.32 -7.97 -8.93
CA ILE A 189 -7.94 -7.70 -8.51
C ILE A 189 -7.73 -8.26 -7.10
N LEU A 190 -6.77 -9.18 -6.92
CA LEU A 190 -6.33 -9.72 -5.63
C LEU A 190 -7.45 -10.35 -4.78
N VAL A 191 -8.55 -10.81 -5.39
CA VAL A 191 -9.69 -11.41 -4.68
C VAL A 191 -9.25 -12.64 -3.89
N HIS A 192 -8.69 -13.63 -4.58
CA HIS A 192 -8.28 -14.89 -3.95
C HIS A 192 -7.11 -14.73 -2.97
N GLU A 193 -6.24 -13.74 -3.21
CA GLU A 193 -5.13 -13.42 -2.32
C GLU A 193 -5.64 -12.82 -1.01
N LEU A 194 -6.60 -11.91 -1.08
CA LEU A 194 -7.24 -11.32 0.10
C LEU A 194 -8.04 -12.36 0.88
N GLU A 195 -8.84 -13.19 0.23
CA GLU A 195 -9.58 -14.30 0.86
C GLU A 195 -8.64 -15.26 1.59
N ALA A 196 -7.56 -15.68 0.92
CA ALA A 196 -6.57 -16.58 1.51
C ALA A 196 -5.87 -15.94 2.71
N ALA A 197 -5.48 -14.66 2.61
CA ALA A 197 -4.85 -13.93 3.71
C ALA A 197 -5.79 -13.77 4.91
N LEU A 198 -7.06 -13.44 4.68
CA LEU A 198 -8.09 -13.37 5.72
C LEU A 198 -8.26 -14.72 6.42
N LYS A 199 -8.32 -15.80 5.64
CA LYS A 199 -8.45 -17.17 6.18
C LYS A 199 -7.28 -17.52 7.08
N GLU A 200 -6.03 -17.24 6.69
CA GLU A 200 -4.84 -17.49 7.52
C GLU A 200 -4.91 -16.72 8.84
N VAL A 201 -5.26 -15.43 8.81
CA VAL A 201 -5.41 -14.61 10.03
C VAL A 201 -6.49 -15.19 10.95
N MET A 202 -7.65 -15.54 10.43
CA MET A 202 -8.78 -16.09 11.22
C MET A 202 -8.43 -17.47 11.81
N GLN A 203 -7.74 -18.33 11.06
CA GLN A 203 -7.27 -19.62 11.55
C GLN A 203 -6.30 -19.48 12.72
N SER A 204 -5.43 -18.46 12.71
CA SER A 204 -4.52 -18.20 13.84
C SER A 204 -5.24 -17.89 15.16
N TRP A 205 -6.50 -17.49 15.14
CA TRP A 205 -7.28 -17.23 16.34
C TRP A 205 -7.81 -18.51 17.01
N THR A 206 -7.94 -19.58 16.23
CA THR A 206 -8.46 -20.88 16.74
C THR A 206 -7.38 -21.77 17.32
N VAL A 207 -6.12 -21.59 16.91
CA VAL A 207 -4.99 -22.44 17.32
C VAL A 207 -4.47 -22.11 18.74
N VAL A 208 -4.78 -20.95 19.30
CA VAL A 208 -4.28 -20.49 20.64
C VAL A 208 -5.09 -21.07 21.81
N LYS A 209 -5.97 -22.05 21.60
CA LYS A 209 -6.78 -22.69 22.68
C LYS A 209 -6.26 -24.07 23.10
N LYS A 210 -4.94 -24.29 23.08
CA LYS A 210 -4.37 -25.47 23.73
C LYS A 210 -3.27 -25.10 24.72
#